data_b4c2984fcba7d21debcc8944cd260310
#
_entry.id   b4c2984fcba7d21debcc8944cd260310
#
_cell.length_a   1.000
_cell.length_b   1.000
_cell.length_c   1.000
_cell.angle_alpha   90.00
_cell.angle_beta   90.00
_cell.angle_gamma   90.00
#
_symmetry.space_group_name_H-M   'P 1'
#
loop_
_entity.id
_entity.type
_entity.pdbx_description
1 polymer ?
#
loop_
_entity_poly.entity_id
_entity_poly.type
_entity_poly.pdbx_seq_one_letter_code
_entity_poly.pdbx_strand_id
1 'polypeptide(L)'
;VDKRYRPYKGRSATKRGCDDFRPLPGTGVAHHPYTLSGGPSVPSSNKDDASIHEMGRLVKVVDKLRAKKRFATRKRQTVWSTEFGFQSDPPDPFQTPIKKIPAFMGESEWLAYKNRRVGAWSQYPFTDDPIPDSGEDRFGGFQSGIKFANGRKKPGIYEAFRFPFFVRRLGASKVEIFGGVRPAGQGADVTIESRAGKGKWKRLARMKTGAQGYFRRNFNVSAKRQFRFRWEKSKSRTARAAKR
;
A
#
# COMPACT_ATOMS: atom_id res chain seq x y z
N VAL A 1 16.55 2.79 22.43
CA VAL A 1 17.41 1.60 22.39
C VAL A 1 18.54 1.77 21.40
N ASP A 2 19.66 1.08 21.62
CA ASP A 2 20.82 1.05 20.73
C ASP A 2 20.61 0.12 19.52
N LYS A 3 21.62 0.00 18.62
CA LYS A 3 21.62 -0.88 17.42
C LYS A 3 21.45 -2.38 17.78
N ARG A 4 21.68 -2.78 19.03
CA ARG A 4 21.45 -4.14 19.55
C ARG A 4 20.14 -4.29 20.30
N TYR A 5 19.25 -3.29 20.19
CA TYR A 5 17.96 -3.22 20.87
C TYR A 5 18.04 -3.22 22.40
N ARG A 6 19.14 -2.69 22.98
CA ARG A 6 19.31 -2.53 24.42
C ARG A 6 18.90 -1.11 24.82
N PRO A 7 18.27 -0.89 26.00
CA PRO A 7 18.03 0.43 26.50
C PRO A 7 19.36 1.21 26.63
N TYR A 8 19.34 2.49 26.29
CA TYR A 8 20.47 3.37 26.63
C TYR A 8 20.61 3.45 28.14
N LYS A 9 21.85 3.71 28.63
CA LYS A 9 22.18 3.87 30.04
C LYS A 9 23.15 5.05 30.23
N GLY A 10 23.21 5.59 31.46
CA GLY A 10 24.10 6.69 31.85
C GLY A 10 23.97 7.88 30.90
N ARG A 11 25.03 8.62 30.67
CA ARG A 11 25.05 9.84 29.85
C ARG A 11 24.33 9.71 28.49
N SER A 12 24.36 8.50 27.90
CA SER A 12 23.72 8.27 26.61
C SER A 12 22.19 8.21 26.74
N ALA A 13 21.65 7.80 27.85
CA ALA A 13 20.22 7.83 28.15
C ALA A 13 19.79 9.26 28.48
N THR A 14 20.51 9.94 29.37
CA THR A 14 20.24 11.33 29.77
C THR A 14 20.19 12.28 28.57
N LYS A 15 21.22 12.22 27.69
CA LYS A 15 21.26 13.02 26.46
C LYS A 15 20.02 12.81 25.53
N ARG A 16 19.32 11.69 25.66
CA ARG A 16 18.13 11.33 24.85
C ARG A 16 16.81 11.37 25.64
N GLY A 17 16.85 11.85 26.87
CA GLY A 17 15.67 11.91 27.74
C GLY A 17 15.03 10.54 27.98
N CYS A 18 15.84 9.48 28.10
CA CYS A 18 15.35 8.11 28.28
C CYS A 18 16.03 7.34 29.43
N ASP A 19 16.31 8.04 30.53
CA ASP A 19 16.92 7.47 31.73
C ASP A 19 16.04 6.39 32.37
N ASP A 20 14.73 6.61 32.38
CA ASP A 20 13.74 5.70 32.95
C ASP A 20 13.10 4.81 31.87
N PHE A 21 13.89 4.04 31.17
CA PHE A 21 13.34 3.15 30.18
C PHE A 21 12.33 2.17 30.77
N ARG A 22 11.11 2.20 30.28
CA ARG A 22 10.05 1.21 30.52
C ARG A 22 9.62 0.56 29.22
N PRO A 23 9.29 -0.75 29.22
CA PRO A 23 8.70 -1.38 28.04
C PRO A 23 7.43 -0.65 27.59
N LEU A 24 7.34 -0.35 26.29
CA LEU A 24 6.19 0.39 25.76
C LEU A 24 4.90 -0.43 25.88
N PRO A 25 3.85 0.10 26.51
CA PRO A 25 2.54 -0.51 26.45
C PRO A 25 1.97 -0.34 25.05
N GLY A 26 1.23 -1.35 24.56
CA GLY A 26 0.56 -1.25 23.26
C GLY A 26 0.31 -2.58 22.62
N THR A 27 -0.68 -2.64 21.74
CA THR A 27 -1.10 -3.83 21.01
C THR A 27 -0.66 -3.82 19.55
N GLY A 28 -0.08 -2.72 19.07
CA GLY A 28 0.39 -2.57 17.71
C GLY A 28 1.34 -1.38 17.53
N VAL A 29 1.83 -1.23 16.32
CA VAL A 29 2.73 -0.16 15.89
C VAL A 29 2.07 0.56 14.72
N ALA A 30 1.80 1.85 14.86
CA ALA A 30 1.40 2.71 13.75
C ALA A 30 2.62 3.03 12.88
N HIS A 31 2.43 3.04 11.57
CA HIS A 31 3.50 3.34 10.63
C HIS A 31 2.93 3.93 9.34
N HIS A 32 3.66 4.87 8.74
CA HIS A 32 3.32 5.54 7.49
C HIS A 32 4.32 5.10 6.40
N PRO A 33 4.05 4.02 5.65
CA PRO A 33 5.02 3.42 4.74
C PRO A 33 5.05 4.10 3.37
N TYR A 34 5.10 5.42 3.31
CA TYR A 34 5.20 6.16 2.06
C TYR A 34 6.41 5.74 1.22
N THR A 35 6.27 5.81 -0.10
CA THR A 35 7.37 5.69 -1.03
C THR A 35 7.68 7.05 -1.62
N LEU A 36 8.91 7.49 -1.50
CA LEU A 36 9.33 8.83 -1.94
C LEU A 36 9.62 8.90 -3.44
N SER A 37 9.87 7.76 -4.11
CA SER A 37 10.15 7.72 -5.55
C SER A 37 10.00 6.32 -6.13
N GLY A 38 9.78 6.22 -7.43
CA GLY A 38 9.88 4.98 -8.20
C GLY A 38 8.73 3.97 -8.03
N GLY A 39 7.78 4.23 -7.12
CA GLY A 39 6.63 3.36 -6.86
C GLY A 39 6.90 2.25 -5.83
N PRO A 40 5.91 1.39 -5.56
CA PRO A 40 5.91 0.49 -4.40
C PRO A 40 6.89 -0.68 -4.50
N SER A 41 7.52 -0.88 -5.66
CA SER A 41 8.52 -1.93 -5.85
C SER A 41 9.95 -1.48 -5.65
N VAL A 42 10.18 -0.20 -5.53
CA VAL A 42 11.53 0.35 -5.39
C VAL A 42 11.87 0.46 -3.91
N PRO A 43 12.98 -0.15 -3.46
CA PRO A 43 13.42 0.01 -2.08
C PRO A 43 13.84 1.46 -1.83
N SER A 44 13.69 1.92 -0.59
CA SER A 44 14.27 3.19 -0.18
C SER A 44 15.79 3.15 -0.25
N SER A 45 16.40 4.24 -0.70
CA SER A 45 17.87 4.43 -0.64
C SER A 45 18.37 4.56 0.80
N ASN A 46 17.52 5.02 1.73
CA ASN A 46 17.84 5.12 3.13
C ASN A 46 17.57 3.78 3.84
N LYS A 47 18.62 3.25 4.50
CA LYS A 47 18.55 1.97 5.24
C LYS A 47 17.60 2.00 6.44
N ASP A 48 17.34 3.17 6.96
CA ASP A 48 16.49 3.35 8.15
C ASP A 48 15.01 3.55 7.81
N ASP A 49 14.69 3.78 6.53
CA ASP A 49 13.31 3.86 6.08
C ASP A 49 12.64 2.48 6.06
N ALA A 50 11.33 2.50 6.26
CA ALA A 50 10.47 1.33 6.08
C ALA A 50 9.28 1.68 5.19
N SER A 51 9.55 1.90 3.90
CA SER A 51 8.50 2.11 2.90
C SER A 51 7.64 0.85 2.73
N ILE A 52 6.61 0.91 1.91
CA ILE A 52 5.77 -0.27 1.63
C ILE A 52 6.59 -1.47 1.13
N HIS A 53 7.70 -1.23 0.43
CA HIS A 53 8.62 -2.28 0.00
C HIS A 53 9.27 -3.00 1.20
N GLU A 54 9.67 -2.25 2.23
CA GLU A 54 10.38 -2.75 3.41
C GLU A 54 9.51 -3.16 4.59
N MET A 55 8.20 -3.20 4.47
CA MET A 55 7.28 -3.58 5.56
C MET A 55 7.66 -4.91 6.22
N GLY A 56 8.23 -5.86 5.46
CA GLY A 56 8.76 -7.10 6.02
C GLY A 56 9.96 -6.89 6.95
N ARG A 57 10.80 -5.90 6.67
CA ARG A 57 11.93 -5.50 7.53
C ARG A 57 11.43 -4.85 8.82
N LEU A 58 10.47 -3.93 8.72
CA LEU A 58 9.84 -3.32 9.90
C LEU A 58 9.28 -4.39 10.85
N VAL A 59 8.53 -5.36 10.31
CA VAL A 59 7.99 -6.47 11.11
C VAL A 59 9.09 -7.25 11.84
N LYS A 60 10.22 -7.52 11.17
CA LYS A 60 11.37 -8.19 11.81
C LYS A 60 11.96 -7.35 12.96
N VAL A 61 12.08 -6.02 12.78
CA VAL A 61 12.55 -5.11 13.83
C VAL A 61 11.59 -5.13 15.04
N VAL A 62 10.30 -5.01 14.78
CA VAL A 62 9.26 -5.05 15.81
C VAL A 62 9.30 -6.39 16.58
N ASP A 63 9.49 -7.52 15.90
CA ASP A 63 9.61 -8.82 16.53
C ASP A 63 10.90 -8.96 17.38
N LYS A 64 12.02 -8.38 16.94
CA LYS A 64 13.25 -8.31 17.73
C LYS A 64 13.06 -7.46 18.99
N LEU A 65 12.43 -6.30 18.89
CA LEU A 65 12.11 -5.45 20.03
C LEU A 65 11.23 -6.20 21.04
N ARG A 66 10.20 -6.92 20.56
CA ARG A 66 9.36 -7.76 21.42
C ARG A 66 10.17 -8.88 22.11
N ALA A 67 10.98 -9.62 21.37
CA ALA A 67 11.82 -10.68 21.92
C ALA A 67 12.79 -10.16 23.00
N LYS A 68 13.25 -8.92 22.87
CA LYS A 68 14.09 -8.22 23.85
C LYS A 68 13.28 -7.54 24.97
N LYS A 69 11.98 -7.82 25.09
CA LYS A 69 11.08 -7.26 26.11
C LYS A 69 11.04 -5.72 26.11
N ARG A 70 11.03 -5.10 24.90
CA ARG A 70 10.89 -3.65 24.72
C ARG A 70 9.42 -3.21 24.61
N PHE A 71 8.52 -4.17 24.47
CA PHE A 71 7.07 -4.00 24.65
C PHE A 71 6.63 -4.69 25.95
N ALA A 72 5.62 -4.13 26.61
CA ALA A 72 5.05 -4.69 27.85
C ALA A 72 4.27 -5.99 27.59
N THR A 73 3.79 -6.19 26.36
CA THR A 73 3.10 -7.43 25.96
C THR A 73 4.03 -8.43 25.27
N ARG A 74 3.76 -9.72 25.48
CA ARG A 74 4.42 -10.83 24.77
C ARG A 74 3.74 -11.16 23.42
N LYS A 75 2.55 -10.64 23.15
CA LYS A 75 1.82 -10.85 21.90
C LYS A 75 2.56 -10.19 20.72
N ARG A 76 2.44 -10.76 19.54
CA ARG A 76 2.96 -10.15 18.31
C ARG A 76 2.23 -8.86 18.03
N GLN A 77 2.99 -7.79 17.77
CA GLN A 77 2.44 -6.48 17.48
C GLN A 77 1.87 -6.46 16.07
N THR A 78 0.64 -5.97 15.92
CA THR A 78 0.06 -5.64 14.60
C THR A 78 0.70 -4.35 14.09
N VAL A 79 0.95 -4.26 12.80
CA VAL A 79 1.35 -3.01 12.13
C VAL A 79 0.10 -2.38 11.53
N TRP A 80 -0.17 -1.15 11.93
CA TRP A 80 -1.28 -0.33 11.43
C TRP A 80 -0.70 0.69 10.46
N SER A 81 -0.93 0.52 9.15
CA SER A 81 -0.62 1.57 8.19
C SER A 81 -1.72 2.61 8.26
N THR A 82 -1.49 3.63 9.09
CA THR A 82 -2.48 4.67 9.39
C THR A 82 -2.49 5.78 8.36
N GLU A 83 -1.43 5.90 7.56
CA GLU A 83 -1.36 6.78 6.41
C GLU A 83 -0.61 6.13 5.26
N PHE A 84 -1.12 6.32 4.06
CA PHE A 84 -0.45 6.00 2.82
C PHE A 84 -1.09 6.72 1.63
N GLY A 85 -0.26 7.15 0.68
CA GLY A 85 -0.71 7.76 -0.56
C GLY A 85 0.47 8.03 -1.48
N PHE A 86 0.19 8.52 -2.68
CA PHE A 86 1.19 8.96 -3.64
C PHE A 86 0.92 10.43 -3.98
N GLN A 87 1.86 11.30 -3.65
CA GLN A 87 1.86 12.68 -4.13
C GLN A 87 1.76 12.68 -5.65
N SER A 88 0.85 13.46 -6.22
CA SER A 88 0.48 13.38 -7.64
C SER A 88 0.88 14.61 -8.45
N ASP A 89 1.33 14.37 -9.67
CA ASP A 89 1.48 15.34 -10.74
C ASP A 89 0.38 15.11 -11.82
N PRO A 90 -0.52 16.07 -12.05
CA PRO A 90 -0.78 17.26 -11.24
C PRO A 90 -1.37 16.93 -9.86
N PRO A 91 -1.36 17.86 -8.85
CA PRO A 91 -1.02 19.27 -9.01
C PRO A 91 0.44 19.62 -8.70
N ASP A 92 1.22 18.72 -8.05
CA ASP A 92 2.62 18.96 -7.73
C ASP A 92 3.53 18.44 -8.85
N PRO A 93 4.19 19.32 -9.61
CA PRO A 93 4.97 18.94 -10.80
C PRO A 93 6.22 18.08 -10.48
N PHE A 94 6.63 18.02 -9.21
CA PHE A 94 7.81 17.27 -8.77
C PHE A 94 7.50 15.83 -8.37
N GLN A 95 6.22 15.42 -8.43
CA GLN A 95 5.74 14.18 -7.87
C GLN A 95 5.38 13.11 -8.91
N THR A 96 4.71 12.07 -8.46
CA THR A 96 4.37 10.93 -9.33
C THR A 96 3.32 11.31 -10.38
N PRO A 97 3.59 11.12 -11.68
CA PRO A 97 2.59 11.34 -12.70
C PRO A 97 1.30 10.59 -12.41
N ILE A 98 0.18 11.30 -12.41
CA ILE A 98 -1.15 10.81 -12.01
C ILE A 98 -1.54 9.50 -12.72
N LYS A 99 -1.13 9.33 -13.97
CA LYS A 99 -1.38 8.11 -14.77
C LYS A 99 -0.71 6.85 -14.25
N LYS A 100 0.35 6.95 -13.43
CA LYS A 100 1.06 5.81 -12.83
C LYS A 100 0.42 5.36 -11.50
N ILE A 101 -0.17 6.30 -10.77
CA ILE A 101 -0.67 6.08 -9.41
C ILE A 101 -1.71 4.94 -9.31
N PRO A 102 -2.68 4.79 -10.23
CA PRO A 102 -3.64 3.69 -10.17
C PRO A 102 -3.00 2.29 -10.18
N ALA A 103 -1.85 2.14 -10.86
CA ALA A 103 -1.10 0.89 -10.85
C ALA A 103 -0.37 0.70 -9.53
N PHE A 104 0.26 1.75 -9.02
CA PHE A 104 0.98 1.76 -7.76
C PHE A 104 0.07 1.48 -6.57
N MET A 105 -1.15 2.04 -6.54
CA MET A 105 -2.13 1.76 -5.49
C MET A 105 -2.49 0.27 -5.43
N GLY A 106 -2.83 -0.34 -6.56
CA GLY A 106 -3.17 -1.77 -6.59
C GLY A 106 -2.01 -2.66 -6.13
N GLU A 107 -0.78 -2.30 -6.48
CA GLU A 107 0.42 -3.00 -6.06
C GLU A 107 0.75 -2.82 -4.57
N SER A 108 0.66 -1.60 -4.05
CA SER A 108 0.88 -1.29 -2.64
C SER A 108 -0.11 -2.03 -1.75
N GLU A 109 -1.36 -2.07 -2.16
CA GLU A 109 -2.40 -2.75 -1.42
C GLU A 109 -2.22 -4.27 -1.44
N TRP A 110 -1.76 -4.83 -2.56
CA TRP A 110 -1.35 -6.22 -2.63
C TRP A 110 -0.16 -6.54 -1.69
N LEU A 111 0.84 -5.65 -1.59
CA LEU A 111 1.97 -5.79 -0.67
C LEU A 111 1.51 -5.76 0.79
N ALA A 112 0.63 -4.83 1.14
CA ALA A 112 0.02 -4.75 2.47
C ALA A 112 -0.79 -6.02 2.79
N TYR A 113 -1.68 -6.43 1.90
CA TYR A 113 -2.52 -7.63 2.05
C TYR A 113 -1.70 -8.92 2.22
N LYS A 114 -0.57 -9.03 1.52
CA LYS A 114 0.33 -10.18 1.64
C LYS A 114 1.00 -10.29 3.00
N ASN A 115 1.18 -9.18 3.68
CA ASN A 115 1.82 -9.15 5.00
C ASN A 115 0.77 -9.32 6.09
N ARG A 116 0.64 -10.54 6.62
CA ARG A 116 -0.34 -10.89 7.67
C ARG A 116 -0.19 -10.09 8.98
N ARG A 117 0.87 -9.29 9.10
CA ARG A 117 1.10 -8.42 10.27
C ARG A 117 0.51 -7.02 10.05
N VAL A 118 0.11 -6.68 8.84
CA VAL A 118 -0.61 -5.43 8.54
C VAL A 118 -2.08 -5.64 8.87
N GLY A 119 -2.57 -4.92 9.88
CA GLY A 119 -3.96 -4.99 10.35
C GLY A 119 -4.88 -3.97 9.71
N ALA A 120 -4.34 -2.84 9.25
CA ALA A 120 -5.06 -1.81 8.52
C ALA A 120 -4.19 -1.18 7.44
N TRP A 121 -4.85 -0.65 6.42
CA TRP A 121 -4.27 0.07 5.31
C TRP A 121 -5.12 1.29 4.98
N SER A 122 -4.65 2.48 5.32
CA SER A 122 -5.43 3.70 5.22
C SER A 122 -4.88 4.62 4.14
N GLN A 123 -5.75 5.05 3.23
CA GLN A 123 -5.45 6.13 2.27
C GLN A 123 -5.43 7.46 3.02
N TYR A 124 -4.42 8.29 2.76
CA TYR A 124 -4.28 9.62 3.34
C TYR A 124 -3.73 10.64 2.32
N PRO A 125 -4.31 11.83 2.26
CA PRO A 125 -5.66 12.16 2.72
C PRO A 125 -6.74 11.63 1.76
N PHE A 126 -8.00 11.91 2.02
CA PHE A 126 -9.09 11.61 1.07
C PHE A 126 -9.17 12.68 -0.04
N THR A 127 -8.98 13.93 0.36
CA THR A 127 -8.94 15.12 -0.52
C THR A 127 -7.59 15.80 -0.32
N ASP A 128 -6.98 16.29 -1.38
CA ASP A 128 -5.73 17.05 -1.30
C ASP A 128 -5.85 18.27 -0.42
N ASP A 129 -4.74 18.65 0.21
CA ASP A 129 -4.62 19.96 0.81
C ASP A 129 -4.66 21.06 -0.27
N PRO A 130 -5.21 22.24 0.04
CA PRO A 130 -5.12 23.38 -0.84
C PRO A 130 -3.65 23.75 -1.13
N ILE A 131 -3.37 24.16 -2.34
CA ILE A 131 -2.05 24.67 -2.74
C ILE A 131 -2.12 26.18 -2.66
N PRO A 132 -1.27 26.85 -1.84
CA PRO A 132 -1.15 28.31 -1.82
C PRO A 132 -0.76 28.86 -3.19
N ASP A 133 -1.22 30.05 -3.53
CA ASP A 133 -0.94 30.70 -4.82
C ASP A 133 0.56 31.02 -4.97
N SER A 134 1.26 31.28 -3.87
CA SER A 134 2.69 31.61 -3.84
C SER A 134 3.36 31.13 -2.56
N GLY A 135 4.68 31.20 -2.50
CA GLY A 135 5.54 30.85 -1.36
C GLY A 135 6.47 29.68 -1.65
N GLU A 136 7.60 29.64 -0.92
CA GLU A 136 8.64 28.60 -1.10
C GLU A 136 8.11 27.19 -0.77
N ASP A 137 7.19 27.09 0.19
CA ASP A 137 6.61 25.81 0.64
C ASP A 137 5.25 25.51 -0.01
N ARG A 138 5.04 26.04 -1.22
CA ARG A 138 3.78 25.91 -1.97
C ARG A 138 3.27 24.47 -2.06
N PHE A 139 4.16 23.49 -2.20
CA PHE A 139 3.85 22.06 -2.31
C PHE A 139 4.16 21.27 -1.03
N GLY A 140 4.28 21.95 0.12
CA GLY A 140 4.52 21.31 1.42
C GLY A 140 3.35 20.52 1.98
N GLY A 141 2.12 20.74 1.47
CA GLY A 141 0.93 19.99 1.84
C GLY A 141 0.82 18.62 1.16
N PHE A 142 -0.25 17.90 1.50
CA PHE A 142 -0.51 16.55 0.96
C PHE A 142 -1.36 16.60 -0.31
N GLN A 143 -0.75 16.34 -1.47
CA GLN A 143 -1.42 16.13 -2.74
C GLN A 143 -1.55 14.64 -3.08
N SER A 144 -1.62 13.80 -2.06
CA SER A 144 -1.79 12.33 -2.17
C SER A 144 -3.24 11.86 -2.05
N GLY A 145 -4.21 12.78 -2.02
CA GLY A 145 -5.62 12.49 -1.97
C GLY A 145 -6.14 11.74 -3.21
N ILE A 146 -7.29 11.09 -3.07
CA ILE A 146 -8.02 10.49 -4.20
C ILE A 146 -8.90 11.50 -4.92
N LYS A 147 -9.05 12.70 -4.33
CA LYS A 147 -9.67 13.87 -4.91
C LYS A 147 -8.71 15.05 -4.87
N PHE A 148 -8.83 15.97 -5.82
CA PHE A 148 -8.19 17.27 -5.76
C PHE A 148 -8.78 18.14 -4.63
N ALA A 149 -8.08 19.19 -4.22
CA ALA A 149 -8.53 20.13 -3.20
C ALA A 149 -9.93 20.72 -3.47
N ASN A 150 -10.32 20.88 -4.74
CA ASN A 150 -11.65 21.34 -5.15
C ASN A 150 -12.74 20.25 -5.11
N GLY A 151 -12.45 19.07 -4.55
CA GLY A 151 -13.38 17.94 -4.42
C GLY A 151 -13.56 17.10 -5.69
N ARG A 152 -12.99 17.49 -6.85
CA ARG A 152 -13.06 16.67 -8.07
C ARG A 152 -12.26 15.39 -7.91
N LYS A 153 -12.80 14.27 -8.41
CA LYS A 153 -12.09 12.97 -8.41
C LYS A 153 -10.82 13.05 -9.27
N LYS A 154 -9.72 12.56 -8.77
CA LYS A 154 -8.51 12.38 -9.58
C LYS A 154 -8.70 11.24 -10.58
N PRO A 155 -8.43 11.46 -11.89
CA PRO A 155 -8.67 10.46 -12.94
C PRO A 155 -7.94 9.14 -12.64
N GLY A 156 -8.69 8.05 -12.63
CA GLY A 156 -8.16 6.69 -12.39
C GLY A 156 -7.77 6.39 -10.94
N ILE A 157 -7.42 7.38 -10.12
CA ILE A 157 -7.02 7.20 -8.72
C ILE A 157 -8.25 6.85 -7.87
N TYR A 158 -9.33 7.60 -8.01
CA TYR A 158 -10.57 7.34 -7.30
C TYR A 158 -11.11 5.93 -7.61
N GLU A 159 -11.08 5.53 -8.87
CA GLU A 159 -11.49 4.19 -9.30
C GLU A 159 -10.53 3.12 -8.79
N ALA A 160 -9.21 3.38 -8.76
CA ALA A 160 -8.23 2.44 -8.22
C ALA A 160 -8.37 2.26 -6.69
N PHE A 161 -8.77 3.30 -5.97
CA PHE A 161 -9.12 3.20 -4.55
C PHE A 161 -10.35 2.31 -4.34
N ARG A 162 -11.40 2.47 -5.15
CA ARG A 162 -12.59 1.62 -5.08
C ARG A 162 -12.33 0.18 -5.53
N PHE A 163 -11.49 0.02 -6.55
CA PHE A 163 -11.22 -1.25 -7.21
C PHE A 163 -9.71 -1.47 -7.35
N PRO A 164 -8.96 -1.65 -6.22
CA PRO A 164 -7.54 -1.97 -6.28
C PRO A 164 -7.35 -3.24 -7.09
N PHE A 165 -6.37 -3.20 -8.01
CA PHE A 165 -6.15 -4.31 -8.92
C PHE A 165 -4.68 -4.45 -9.30
N PHE A 166 -4.12 -5.62 -9.03
CA PHE A 166 -2.74 -5.95 -9.32
C PHE A 166 -2.63 -7.35 -9.93
N VAL A 167 -1.75 -7.50 -10.91
CA VAL A 167 -1.45 -8.78 -11.55
C VAL A 167 0.05 -9.01 -11.48
N ARG A 168 0.46 -10.06 -10.77
CA ARG A 168 1.85 -10.47 -10.65
C ARG A 168 2.17 -11.58 -11.61
N ARG A 169 3.28 -11.46 -12.34
CA ARG A 169 3.82 -12.53 -13.17
C ARG A 169 4.47 -13.60 -12.28
N LEU A 170 4.05 -14.85 -12.41
CA LEU A 170 4.66 -16.01 -11.77
C LEU A 170 5.50 -16.83 -12.73
N GLY A 171 5.27 -16.66 -14.04
CA GLY A 171 5.95 -17.34 -15.15
C GLY A 171 5.42 -16.84 -16.49
N ALA A 172 5.83 -17.46 -17.59
CA ALA A 172 5.33 -17.10 -18.91
C ALA A 172 3.82 -17.36 -19.07
N SER A 173 3.35 -18.46 -18.50
CA SER A 173 1.96 -18.95 -18.59
C SER A 173 1.26 -19.00 -17.22
N LYS A 174 1.74 -18.25 -16.20
CA LYS A 174 1.14 -18.23 -14.87
C LYS A 174 1.17 -16.84 -14.27
N VAL A 175 0.02 -16.40 -13.73
CA VAL A 175 -0.13 -15.11 -13.05
C VAL A 175 -0.86 -15.28 -11.73
N GLU A 176 -0.57 -14.38 -10.78
CA GLU A 176 -1.40 -14.15 -9.60
C GLU A 176 -2.22 -12.89 -9.85
N ILE A 177 -3.52 -12.96 -9.63
CA ILE A 177 -4.44 -11.84 -9.72
C ILE A 177 -4.95 -11.52 -8.32
N PHE A 178 -4.79 -10.25 -7.93
CA PHE A 178 -5.30 -9.66 -6.70
C PHE A 178 -6.21 -8.49 -7.04
N GLY A 179 -7.27 -8.34 -6.27
CA GLY A 179 -8.13 -7.17 -6.35
C GLY A 179 -9.07 -7.04 -5.16
N GLY A 180 -9.77 -5.92 -5.10
CA GLY A 180 -10.71 -5.61 -4.04
C GLY A 180 -11.89 -4.79 -4.52
N VAL A 181 -12.97 -4.78 -3.74
CA VAL A 181 -14.20 -4.04 -4.03
C VAL A 181 -14.59 -3.20 -2.83
N ARG A 182 -14.66 -1.89 -3.02
CA ARG A 182 -15.17 -0.93 -2.04
C ARG A 182 -16.40 -0.20 -2.61
N PRO A 183 -17.46 -0.09 -1.84
CA PRO A 183 -17.66 -0.44 -0.42
C PRO A 183 -18.23 -1.84 -0.17
N ALA A 184 -18.38 -2.70 -1.19
CA ALA A 184 -19.14 -3.96 -1.07
C ALA A 184 -18.62 -4.93 0.01
N GLY A 185 -17.29 -4.93 0.30
CA GLY A 185 -16.75 -5.79 1.34
C GLY A 185 -16.82 -7.29 1.02
N GLN A 186 -17.22 -8.09 2.01
CA GLN A 186 -17.29 -9.56 1.92
C GLN A 186 -18.40 -10.04 0.99
N GLY A 187 -18.12 -11.10 0.24
CA GLY A 187 -19.13 -11.82 -0.55
C GLY A 187 -19.48 -11.19 -1.90
N ALA A 188 -18.83 -10.07 -2.29
CA ALA A 188 -19.09 -9.45 -3.58
C ALA A 188 -18.70 -10.38 -4.74
N ASP A 189 -19.62 -10.60 -5.69
CA ASP A 189 -19.39 -11.41 -6.87
C ASP A 189 -18.57 -10.63 -7.91
N VAL A 190 -17.38 -11.08 -8.22
CA VAL A 190 -16.51 -10.48 -9.20
C VAL A 190 -16.26 -11.43 -10.37
N THR A 191 -16.22 -10.86 -11.59
CA THR A 191 -15.85 -11.59 -12.80
C THR A 191 -14.46 -11.16 -13.26
N ILE A 192 -13.51 -12.10 -13.27
CA ILE A 192 -12.17 -11.88 -13.78
C ILE A 192 -12.17 -12.11 -15.29
N GLU A 193 -11.61 -11.16 -16.02
CA GLU A 193 -11.54 -11.20 -17.48
C GLU A 193 -10.10 -11.01 -17.98
N SER A 194 -9.79 -11.62 -19.12
CA SER A 194 -8.54 -11.37 -19.83
C SER A 194 -8.73 -11.26 -21.33
N ARG A 195 -7.78 -10.58 -22.00
CA ARG A 195 -7.71 -10.54 -23.46
C ARG A 195 -6.27 -10.58 -23.99
N ALA A 196 -6.07 -11.11 -25.17
CA ALA A 196 -4.82 -11.00 -25.91
C ALA A 196 -4.87 -9.75 -26.80
N GLY A 197 -3.84 -8.93 -26.76
CA GLY A 197 -3.74 -7.70 -27.58
C GLY A 197 -4.99 -6.81 -27.50
N LYS A 198 -5.57 -6.52 -28.67
CA LYS A 198 -6.82 -5.76 -28.83
C LYS A 198 -8.08 -6.63 -28.93
N GLY A 199 -7.95 -7.98 -28.76
CA GLY A 199 -9.05 -8.91 -28.90
C GLY A 199 -10.16 -8.74 -27.87
N LYS A 200 -11.21 -9.55 -28.02
CA LYS A 200 -12.37 -9.55 -27.12
C LYS A 200 -11.99 -10.00 -25.70
N TRP A 201 -12.62 -9.39 -24.70
CA TRP A 201 -12.51 -9.82 -23.30
C TRP A 201 -13.18 -11.19 -23.13
N LYS A 202 -12.46 -12.13 -22.51
CA LYS A 202 -12.97 -13.47 -22.19
C LYS A 202 -12.93 -13.64 -20.66
N ARG A 203 -14.00 -14.20 -20.11
CA ARG A 203 -14.08 -14.55 -18.69
C ARG A 203 -13.06 -15.64 -18.35
N LEU A 204 -12.26 -15.42 -17.32
CA LEU A 204 -11.37 -16.42 -16.73
C LEU A 204 -12.03 -17.14 -15.55
N ALA A 205 -12.72 -16.38 -14.69
CA ALA A 205 -13.37 -16.93 -13.50
C ALA A 205 -14.47 -16.01 -12.97
N ARG A 206 -15.35 -16.58 -12.15
CA ARG A 206 -16.16 -15.87 -11.17
C ARG A 206 -15.61 -16.18 -9.78
N MET A 207 -15.60 -15.21 -8.88
CA MET A 207 -15.09 -15.32 -7.53
C MET A 207 -15.92 -14.45 -6.60
N LYS A 208 -15.91 -14.78 -5.31
CA LYS A 208 -16.41 -13.90 -4.24
C LYS A 208 -15.23 -13.27 -3.51
N THR A 209 -15.41 -12.03 -3.05
CA THR A 209 -14.45 -11.40 -2.14
C THR A 209 -14.51 -12.05 -0.76
N GLY A 210 -13.34 -12.14 -0.09
CA GLY A 210 -13.22 -12.60 1.28
C GLY A 210 -13.65 -11.53 2.31
N ALA A 211 -13.45 -11.83 3.59
CA ALA A 211 -13.92 -11.01 4.72
C ALA A 211 -13.46 -9.54 4.68
N GLN A 212 -12.32 -9.25 4.07
CA GLN A 212 -11.77 -7.91 3.95
C GLN A 212 -12.12 -7.21 2.61
N GLY A 213 -13.04 -7.78 1.82
CA GLY A 213 -13.40 -7.24 0.51
C GLY A 213 -12.40 -7.54 -0.61
N TYR A 214 -11.42 -8.40 -0.37
CA TYR A 214 -10.39 -8.77 -1.37
C TYR A 214 -10.60 -10.15 -1.94
N PHE A 215 -10.04 -10.35 -3.15
CA PHE A 215 -9.84 -11.66 -3.76
C PHE A 215 -8.40 -11.81 -4.25
N ARG A 216 -7.89 -13.05 -4.22
CA ARG A 216 -6.55 -13.39 -4.70
C ARG A 216 -6.53 -14.82 -5.20
N ARG A 217 -6.03 -15.03 -6.44
CA ARG A 217 -5.94 -16.37 -7.05
C ARG A 217 -4.86 -16.44 -8.11
N ASN A 218 -4.25 -17.62 -8.24
CA ASN A 218 -3.35 -17.95 -9.35
C ASN A 218 -4.14 -18.49 -10.53
N PHE A 219 -3.71 -18.12 -11.75
CA PHE A 219 -4.29 -18.58 -13.00
C PHE A 219 -3.21 -19.09 -13.95
N ASN A 220 -3.46 -20.23 -14.59
CA ASN A 220 -2.62 -20.76 -15.66
C ASN A 220 -3.07 -20.09 -16.97
N VAL A 221 -2.48 -18.95 -17.26
CA VAL A 221 -2.78 -18.13 -18.44
C VAL A 221 -1.56 -17.28 -18.78
N SER A 222 -1.36 -17.00 -20.07
CA SER A 222 -0.22 -16.20 -20.55
C SER A 222 -0.13 -14.84 -19.85
N ALA A 223 1.04 -14.54 -19.27
CA ALA A 223 1.34 -13.27 -18.62
C ALA A 223 1.40 -12.08 -19.62
N LYS A 224 1.44 -12.33 -20.93
CA LYS A 224 1.39 -11.27 -21.97
C LYS A 224 -0.01 -10.68 -22.15
N ARG A 225 -1.04 -11.31 -21.60
CA ARG A 225 -2.43 -10.83 -21.69
C ARG A 225 -2.66 -9.57 -20.89
N GLN A 226 -3.77 -8.91 -21.18
CA GLN A 226 -4.35 -7.85 -20.36
C GLN A 226 -5.43 -8.45 -19.47
N PHE A 227 -5.60 -7.90 -18.27
CA PHE A 227 -6.51 -8.38 -17.24
C PHE A 227 -7.33 -7.24 -16.69
N ARG A 228 -8.56 -7.52 -16.27
CA ARG A 228 -9.42 -6.65 -15.46
C ARG A 228 -10.39 -7.52 -14.67
N PHE A 229 -11.08 -6.92 -13.72
CA PHE A 229 -12.28 -7.54 -13.15
C PHE A 229 -13.49 -6.61 -13.29
N ARG A 230 -14.65 -7.21 -13.19
CA ARG A 230 -15.95 -6.52 -13.14
C ARG A 230 -16.66 -6.85 -11.85
N TRP A 231 -17.38 -5.87 -11.33
CA TRP A 231 -18.34 -5.98 -10.24
C TRP A 231 -19.55 -5.15 -10.61
N GLU A 232 -20.71 -5.78 -10.71
CA GLU A 232 -21.94 -5.16 -11.22
C GLU A 232 -21.70 -4.44 -12.56
N LYS A 233 -22.10 -3.16 -12.66
CA LYS A 233 -21.89 -2.31 -13.83
C LYS A 233 -20.48 -1.70 -13.89
N SER A 234 -19.68 -1.85 -12.82
CA SER A 234 -18.35 -1.26 -12.70
C SER A 234 -17.24 -2.22 -13.17
N LYS A 235 -16.06 -1.65 -13.45
CA LYS A 235 -14.86 -2.40 -13.84
C LYS A 235 -13.62 -1.79 -13.24
N SER A 236 -12.63 -2.62 -12.91
CA SER A 236 -11.30 -2.17 -12.53
C SER A 236 -10.55 -1.55 -13.71
N ARG A 237 -9.43 -0.89 -13.44
CA ARG A 237 -8.45 -0.57 -14.48
C ARG A 237 -8.02 -1.84 -15.23
N THR A 238 -7.54 -1.68 -16.45
CA THR A 238 -6.83 -2.73 -17.18
C THR A 238 -5.39 -2.83 -16.68
N ALA A 239 -4.93 -4.05 -16.36
CA ALA A 239 -3.56 -4.32 -15.93
C ALA A 239 -2.86 -5.33 -16.85
N ARG A 240 -1.53 -5.22 -16.94
CA ARG A 240 -0.62 -6.25 -17.43
C ARG A 240 0.11 -6.88 -16.25
N ALA A 241 0.58 -8.11 -16.40
CA ALA A 241 1.34 -8.78 -15.35
C ALA A 241 2.70 -8.10 -15.15
N ALA A 242 2.95 -7.62 -13.94
CA ALA A 242 4.23 -7.05 -13.53
C ALA A 242 5.23 -8.16 -13.22
N LYS A 243 6.49 -7.96 -13.63
CA LYS A 243 7.62 -8.79 -13.19
C LYS A 243 7.92 -8.42 -11.73
N ARG A 244 8.12 -9.42 -10.89
CA ARG A 244 8.49 -9.29 -9.49
C ARG A 244 9.33 -10.49 -9.06
#